data_4ee601bf0e858ad54d93f773710938ff
#
_entry.id   4ee601bf0e858ad54d93f773710938ff
#
_cell.length_a   1.000
_cell.length_b   1.000
_cell.length_c   1.000
_cell.angle_alpha   90.00
_cell.angle_beta   90.00
_cell.angle_gamma   90.00
#
_symmetry.space_group_name_H-M   'P 1'
#
loop_
_entity.id
_entity.type
_entity.pdbx_description
1 polymer ?
#
loop_
_entity_poly.entity_id
_entity_poly.type
_entity_poly.pdbx_seq_one_letter_code
_entity_poly.pdbx_strand_id
1 'polypeptide(L)'
;TEYSGFSEEYARSEIRISTKDDLEGYERYDDYNGKDSYWIYYRISKDYFKRYANNAIDAYDSYLMSKDEGDISLELTMLVNCLEYIYRAAGQDITHESSGKNLRLEVPRLIKSSLSNIEIKSSKTRYEAYYGRGIDDAIDIQVVDRRNSQPVSAIDMEVRFERGDGEFLSDQYQTDKNGRFKVNVTQINSKQEQQVIKASANLIKFKAEIDKGGYLDNILKGIARANGLEIVINVSEYRKDKVAVLVVGDGL
;
A
#
# COMPACT_ATOMS: atom_id res chain seq x y z
N THR A 1 -31.70 -13.83 -31.15
CA THR A 1 -30.71 -13.37 -32.12
C THR A 1 -30.32 -11.91 -31.87
N GLU A 2 -30.01 -11.52 -30.62
CA GLU A 2 -29.52 -10.17 -30.29
C GLU A 2 -28.38 -10.21 -29.24
N TYR A 3 -27.53 -11.26 -29.30
CA TYR A 3 -26.43 -11.41 -28.34
C TYR A 3 -25.03 -11.30 -28.96
N SER A 4 -24.90 -11.02 -30.27
CA SER A 4 -23.60 -11.05 -30.95
C SER A 4 -22.88 -9.70 -31.09
N GLY A 5 -23.55 -8.56 -30.82
CA GLY A 5 -22.91 -7.23 -30.97
C GLY A 5 -22.18 -6.73 -29.73
N PHE A 6 -22.48 -7.30 -28.55
CA PHE A 6 -21.93 -6.82 -27.28
C PHE A 6 -20.58 -7.44 -26.94
N SER A 7 -20.19 -8.52 -27.60
CA SER A 7 -19.02 -9.30 -27.20
C SER A 7 -17.70 -8.86 -27.84
N GLU A 8 -17.71 -8.37 -29.08
CA GLU A 8 -16.45 -8.09 -29.78
C GLU A 8 -15.81 -6.75 -29.40
N GLU A 9 -16.61 -5.72 -29.22
CA GLU A 9 -16.10 -4.38 -28.89
C GLU A 9 -15.71 -4.29 -27.39
N TYR A 10 -16.44 -4.97 -26.52
CA TYR A 10 -16.12 -5.09 -25.10
C TYR A 10 -14.91 -6.00 -24.88
N ALA A 11 -14.83 -7.15 -25.53
CA ALA A 11 -13.66 -8.01 -25.49
C ALA A 11 -12.42 -7.34 -26.11
N ARG A 12 -12.57 -6.56 -27.19
CA ARG A 12 -11.48 -5.75 -27.76
C ARG A 12 -11.04 -4.62 -26.83
N SER A 13 -11.96 -4.01 -26.07
CA SER A 13 -11.62 -2.97 -25.10
C SER A 13 -10.97 -3.54 -23.84
N GLU A 14 -11.47 -4.66 -23.29
CA GLU A 14 -10.85 -5.34 -22.15
C GLU A 14 -9.47 -5.92 -22.49
N ILE A 15 -9.32 -6.54 -23.65
CA ILE A 15 -8.01 -7.00 -24.11
C ILE A 15 -7.06 -5.81 -24.32
N ARG A 16 -7.53 -4.66 -24.82
CA ARG A 16 -6.70 -3.45 -24.93
C ARG A 16 -6.31 -2.85 -23.57
N ILE A 17 -7.15 -2.96 -22.56
CA ILE A 17 -6.91 -2.40 -21.22
C ILE A 17 -5.98 -3.32 -20.43
N SER A 18 -6.21 -4.63 -20.42
CA SER A 18 -5.36 -5.59 -19.71
C SER A 18 -3.99 -5.81 -20.38
N THR A 19 -3.92 -5.72 -21.71
CA THR A 19 -2.68 -5.95 -22.43
C THR A 19 -1.72 -4.77 -22.46
N LYS A 20 -2.16 -3.57 -22.14
CA LYS A 20 -1.29 -2.40 -22.19
C LYS A 20 -0.34 -2.31 -21.00
N ASP A 21 -0.74 -2.82 -19.83
CA ASP A 21 0.04 -2.75 -18.59
C ASP A 21 0.78 -4.07 -18.27
N ASP A 22 0.26 -5.23 -18.74
CA ASP A 22 0.86 -6.56 -18.45
C ASP A 22 1.72 -7.13 -19.57
N LEU A 23 1.70 -6.55 -20.76
CA LEU A 23 2.38 -7.08 -21.95
C LEU A 23 3.66 -6.31 -22.35
N GLU A 24 4.27 -5.59 -21.44
CA GLU A 24 5.58 -4.97 -21.72
C GLU A 24 6.61 -6.03 -22.14
N GLY A 25 7.17 -5.87 -23.35
CA GLY A 25 8.13 -6.81 -23.94
C GLY A 25 7.53 -7.93 -24.79
N TYR A 26 6.21 -7.97 -24.94
CA TYR A 26 5.57 -8.89 -25.88
C TYR A 26 5.48 -8.27 -27.27
N GLU A 27 5.81 -9.10 -28.29
CA GLU A 27 5.63 -8.78 -29.70
C GLU A 27 4.51 -9.65 -30.28
N ARG A 28 3.57 -9.04 -31.01
CA ARG A 28 2.63 -9.83 -31.79
C ARG A 28 3.39 -10.63 -32.85
N TYR A 29 3.29 -11.96 -32.76
CA TYR A 29 4.00 -12.86 -33.65
C TYR A 29 3.14 -13.27 -34.84
N ASP A 30 1.88 -13.66 -34.55
CA ASP A 30 0.96 -14.16 -35.58
C ASP A 30 -0.49 -14.00 -35.09
N ASP A 31 -1.43 -14.13 -36.02
CA ASP A 31 -2.85 -14.18 -35.72
C ASP A 31 -3.58 -15.17 -36.59
N TYR A 32 -4.62 -15.75 -36.07
CA TYR A 32 -5.49 -16.69 -36.75
C TYR A 32 -6.95 -16.27 -36.67
N ASN A 33 -7.62 -16.12 -37.80
CA ASN A 33 -9.02 -15.78 -37.89
C ASN A 33 -9.83 -17.04 -38.25
N GLY A 34 -10.41 -17.71 -37.27
CA GLY A 34 -11.28 -18.83 -37.47
C GLY A 34 -12.73 -18.40 -37.72
N LYS A 35 -13.62 -19.38 -38.00
CA LYS A 35 -15.04 -19.09 -38.24
C LYS A 35 -15.75 -18.45 -37.04
N ASP A 36 -15.37 -18.85 -35.82
CA ASP A 36 -16.05 -18.46 -34.59
C ASP A 36 -15.08 -17.88 -33.50
N SER A 37 -13.81 -17.69 -33.89
CA SER A 37 -12.78 -17.21 -32.93
C SER A 37 -11.63 -16.55 -33.65
N TYR A 38 -11.07 -15.51 -32.97
CA TYR A 38 -9.89 -14.82 -33.39
C TYR A 38 -8.78 -15.04 -32.34
N TRP A 39 -7.62 -15.53 -32.80
CA TRP A 39 -6.48 -15.83 -31.94
C TRP A 39 -5.31 -14.92 -32.31
N ILE A 40 -4.67 -14.36 -31.26
CA ILE A 40 -3.45 -13.58 -31.43
C ILE A 40 -2.34 -14.29 -30.67
N TYR A 41 -1.22 -14.53 -31.35
CA TYR A 41 -0.04 -15.12 -30.76
C TYR A 41 0.97 -14.01 -30.46
N TYR A 42 1.35 -13.94 -29.18
CA TYR A 42 2.40 -13.06 -28.72
C TYR A 42 3.63 -13.89 -28.39
N ARG A 43 4.79 -13.33 -28.66
CA ARG A 43 6.06 -13.85 -28.17
C ARG A 43 6.74 -12.84 -27.27
N ILE A 44 7.53 -13.32 -26.32
CA ILE A 44 8.41 -12.52 -25.49
C ILE A 44 9.83 -13.02 -25.65
N SER A 45 10.78 -12.11 -25.74
CA SER A 45 12.19 -12.48 -25.82
C SER A 45 12.66 -13.08 -24.51
N LYS A 46 13.45 -14.16 -24.57
CA LYS A 46 14.13 -14.70 -23.38
C LYS A 46 15.07 -13.67 -22.75
N ASP A 47 15.61 -12.75 -23.55
CA ASP A 47 16.51 -11.70 -23.05
C ASP A 47 15.77 -10.66 -22.21
N TYR A 48 14.44 -10.48 -22.44
CA TYR A 48 13.60 -9.67 -21.57
C TYR A 48 13.62 -10.21 -20.13
N PHE A 49 13.37 -11.49 -19.95
CA PHE A 49 13.37 -12.11 -18.62
C PHE A 49 14.77 -12.13 -17.98
N LYS A 50 15.84 -12.38 -18.76
CA LYS A 50 17.22 -12.33 -18.29
C LYS A 50 17.59 -10.93 -17.78
N ARG A 51 17.15 -9.88 -18.49
CA ARG A 51 17.37 -8.49 -18.07
C ARG A 51 16.77 -8.24 -16.69
N TYR A 52 15.53 -8.66 -16.46
CA TYR A 52 14.90 -8.49 -15.14
C TYR A 52 15.53 -9.38 -14.06
N ALA A 53 15.98 -10.58 -14.41
CA ALA A 53 16.73 -11.40 -13.47
C ALA A 53 18.06 -10.73 -13.04
N ASN A 54 18.78 -10.14 -13.98
CA ASN A 54 20.00 -9.38 -13.66
C ASN A 54 19.68 -8.13 -12.85
N ASN A 55 18.66 -7.35 -13.21
CA ASN A 55 18.23 -6.19 -12.44
C ASN A 55 17.82 -6.57 -11.00
N ALA A 56 17.24 -7.76 -10.79
CA ALA A 56 16.94 -8.25 -9.46
C ALA A 56 18.20 -8.53 -8.65
N ILE A 57 19.24 -9.10 -9.26
CA ILE A 57 20.53 -9.33 -8.62
C ILE A 57 21.18 -8.00 -8.27
N ASP A 58 21.24 -7.05 -9.20
CA ASP A 58 21.83 -5.72 -8.98
C ASP A 58 21.10 -4.94 -7.85
N ALA A 59 19.77 -5.05 -7.81
CA ALA A 59 18.98 -4.45 -6.73
C ALA A 59 19.22 -5.12 -5.37
N TYR A 60 19.45 -6.44 -5.36
CA TYR A 60 19.79 -7.16 -4.16
C TYR A 60 21.21 -6.81 -3.66
N ASP A 61 22.18 -6.66 -4.56
CA ASP A 61 23.54 -6.18 -4.21
C ASP A 61 23.48 -4.76 -3.64
N SER A 62 22.68 -3.88 -4.26
CA SER A 62 22.44 -2.52 -3.75
C SER A 62 21.84 -2.54 -2.35
N TYR A 63 20.89 -3.45 -2.08
CA TYR A 63 20.37 -3.66 -0.72
C TYR A 63 21.46 -4.10 0.26
N LEU A 64 22.32 -5.05 -0.13
CA LEU A 64 23.40 -5.51 0.74
C LEU A 64 24.35 -4.37 1.13
N MET A 65 24.64 -3.46 0.20
CA MET A 65 25.45 -2.27 0.45
C MET A 65 24.72 -1.27 1.37
N SER A 66 23.43 -0.98 1.11
CA SER A 66 22.64 -0.02 1.89
C SER A 66 22.41 -0.45 3.33
N LYS A 67 22.41 -1.74 3.59
CA LYS A 67 22.23 -2.30 4.93
C LYS A 67 23.24 -1.79 5.95
N ASP A 68 24.47 -1.52 5.51
CA ASP A 68 25.54 -1.03 6.37
C ASP A 68 25.39 0.49 6.66
N GLU A 69 24.59 1.21 5.86
CA GLU A 69 24.29 2.63 6.07
C GLU A 69 23.26 2.86 7.18
N GLY A 70 22.48 1.83 7.52
CA GLY A 70 21.45 1.89 8.57
C GLY A 70 20.20 2.70 8.22
N ASP A 71 20.02 3.06 6.95
CA ASP A 71 18.81 3.73 6.46
C ASP A 71 17.76 2.70 6.03
N ILE A 72 16.76 2.49 6.90
CA ILE A 72 15.70 1.53 6.68
C ILE A 72 14.78 1.88 5.49
N SER A 73 14.62 3.15 5.16
CA SER A 73 13.85 3.59 3.98
C SER A 73 14.56 3.18 2.70
N LEU A 74 15.89 3.35 2.66
CA LEU A 74 16.70 2.92 1.53
C LEU A 74 16.71 1.40 1.40
N GLU A 75 16.89 0.68 2.51
CA GLU A 75 16.81 -0.79 2.54
C GLU A 75 15.49 -1.29 1.93
N LEU A 76 14.35 -0.73 2.35
CA LEU A 76 13.04 -1.11 1.84
C LEU A 76 12.86 -0.77 0.36
N THR A 77 13.35 0.40 -0.07
CA THR A 77 13.31 0.80 -1.48
C THR A 77 14.03 -0.21 -2.37
N MET A 78 15.24 -0.61 -2.00
CA MET A 78 16.03 -1.59 -2.76
C MET A 78 15.37 -2.97 -2.79
N LEU A 79 14.83 -3.42 -1.65
CA LEU A 79 14.13 -4.70 -1.55
C LEU A 79 12.82 -4.74 -2.36
N VAL A 80 12.04 -3.65 -2.36
CA VAL A 80 10.81 -3.56 -3.16
C VAL A 80 11.14 -3.53 -4.65
N ASN A 81 12.18 -2.80 -5.07
CA ASN A 81 12.67 -2.82 -6.44
C ASN A 81 13.12 -4.23 -6.86
N CYS A 82 13.88 -4.91 -6.00
CA CYS A 82 14.29 -6.28 -6.24
C CYS A 82 13.09 -7.21 -6.42
N LEU A 83 12.09 -7.11 -5.54
CA LEU A 83 10.87 -7.93 -5.61
C LEU A 83 10.10 -7.71 -6.91
N GLU A 84 10.00 -6.46 -7.39
CA GLU A 84 9.38 -6.18 -8.68
C GLU A 84 10.12 -6.81 -9.85
N TYR A 85 11.45 -6.69 -9.89
CA TYR A 85 12.25 -7.32 -10.94
C TYR A 85 12.13 -8.84 -10.92
N ILE A 86 12.08 -9.46 -9.72
CA ILE A 86 11.81 -10.90 -9.57
C ILE A 86 10.44 -11.25 -10.16
N TYR A 87 9.43 -10.43 -9.91
CA TYR A 87 8.09 -10.65 -10.44
C TYR A 87 8.08 -10.56 -11.96
N ARG A 88 8.70 -9.52 -12.55
CA ARG A 88 8.81 -9.32 -14.00
C ARG A 88 9.67 -10.38 -14.70
N ALA A 89 10.56 -11.04 -14.00
CA ALA A 89 11.34 -12.16 -14.52
C ALA A 89 10.52 -13.46 -14.70
N ALA A 90 9.19 -13.41 -14.49
CA ALA A 90 8.18 -14.40 -14.84
C ALA A 90 8.56 -15.86 -14.53
N GLY A 91 8.76 -16.16 -13.28
CA GLY A 91 8.91 -17.56 -12.85
C GLY A 91 10.33 -18.14 -12.94
N GLN A 92 11.33 -17.39 -13.42
CA GLN A 92 12.69 -17.85 -13.39
C GLN A 92 13.22 -17.96 -11.96
N ASP A 93 13.95 -19.03 -11.64
CA ASP A 93 14.71 -19.11 -10.41
C ASP A 93 15.91 -18.19 -10.49
N ILE A 94 15.89 -17.16 -9.63
CA ILE A 94 16.98 -16.18 -9.56
C ILE A 94 17.79 -16.48 -8.30
N THR A 95 18.98 -17.03 -8.50
CA THR A 95 19.93 -17.32 -7.44
C THR A 95 21.02 -16.27 -7.44
N HIS A 96 21.24 -15.64 -6.29
CA HIS A 96 22.35 -14.73 -6.08
C HIS A 96 23.63 -15.55 -5.87
N GLU A 97 24.58 -15.51 -6.83
CA GLU A 97 25.72 -16.42 -6.91
C GLU A 97 26.62 -16.37 -5.66
N SER A 98 26.92 -15.16 -5.16
CA SER A 98 27.83 -14.98 -4.03
C SER A 98 27.28 -15.55 -2.71
N SER A 99 25.95 -15.56 -2.52
CA SER A 99 25.32 -16.05 -1.28
C SER A 99 24.62 -17.39 -1.43
N GLY A 100 24.43 -17.88 -2.66
CA GLY A 100 23.66 -19.09 -2.95
C GLY A 100 22.15 -18.98 -2.64
N LYS A 101 21.65 -17.77 -2.40
CA LYS A 101 20.26 -17.56 -1.99
C LYS A 101 19.34 -17.45 -3.18
N ASN A 102 18.19 -18.13 -3.12
CA ASN A 102 17.09 -17.92 -4.05
C ASN A 102 16.34 -16.62 -3.67
N LEU A 103 16.41 -15.61 -4.56
CA LEU A 103 15.89 -14.27 -4.27
C LEU A 103 14.37 -14.24 -4.14
N ARG A 104 13.63 -15.14 -4.80
CA ARG A 104 12.18 -15.25 -4.65
C ARG A 104 11.72 -15.54 -3.22
N LEU A 105 12.51 -16.32 -2.50
CA LEU A 105 12.24 -16.68 -1.11
C LEU A 105 12.84 -15.67 -0.14
N GLU A 106 14.04 -15.20 -0.46
CA GLU A 106 14.80 -14.34 0.45
C GLU A 106 14.23 -12.91 0.50
N VAL A 107 13.88 -12.29 -0.63
CA VAL A 107 13.49 -10.88 -0.67
C VAL A 107 12.19 -10.60 0.10
N PRO A 108 11.08 -11.37 -0.04
CA PRO A 108 9.89 -11.15 0.79
C PRO A 108 10.17 -11.32 2.29
N ARG A 109 11.05 -12.26 2.66
CA ARG A 109 11.47 -12.47 4.04
C ARG A 109 12.23 -11.27 4.58
N LEU A 110 13.12 -10.69 3.78
CA LEU A 110 13.89 -9.49 4.14
C LEU A 110 12.98 -8.26 4.27
N ILE A 111 12.05 -8.03 3.35
CA ILE A 111 11.06 -6.94 3.47
C ILE A 111 10.31 -7.06 4.80
N LYS A 112 9.82 -8.25 5.13
CA LYS A 112 9.14 -8.49 6.40
C LYS A 112 10.05 -8.24 7.60
N SER A 113 11.31 -8.66 7.52
CA SER A 113 12.31 -8.43 8.57
C SER A 113 12.61 -6.93 8.75
N SER A 114 12.86 -6.19 7.66
CA SER A 114 13.10 -4.73 7.72
C SER A 114 11.90 -3.99 8.28
N LEU A 115 10.67 -4.35 7.85
CA LEU A 115 9.45 -3.77 8.43
C LEU A 115 9.28 -4.07 9.92
N SER A 116 9.73 -5.24 10.40
CA SER A 116 9.67 -5.55 11.83
C SER A 116 10.59 -4.67 12.67
N ASN A 117 11.60 -4.06 12.06
CA ASN A 117 12.45 -3.06 12.70
C ASN A 117 11.82 -1.65 12.73
N ILE A 118 10.74 -1.41 12.00
CA ILE A 118 9.98 -0.17 12.09
C ILE A 118 9.02 -0.26 13.27
N GLU A 119 9.06 0.71 14.15
CA GLU A 119 8.06 0.92 15.19
C GLU A 119 7.21 2.14 14.84
N ILE A 120 5.90 1.92 14.70
CA ILE A 120 4.91 2.98 14.51
C ILE A 120 4.22 3.18 15.86
N LYS A 121 4.30 4.38 16.40
CA LYS A 121 3.76 4.69 17.73
C LYS A 121 3.02 6.01 17.76
N SER A 122 2.12 6.14 18.73
CA SER A 122 1.42 7.37 19.06
C SER A 122 1.41 7.53 20.57
N SER A 123 1.46 8.76 21.05
CA SER A 123 1.31 9.06 22.49
C SER A 123 -0.09 8.73 23.02
N LYS A 124 -1.09 8.70 22.13
CA LYS A 124 -2.49 8.40 22.43
C LYS A 124 -3.02 7.45 21.37
N THR A 125 -3.53 6.30 21.80
CA THR A 125 -4.07 5.25 20.93
C THR A 125 -5.59 5.07 21.08
N ARG A 126 -6.23 5.89 21.90
CA ARG A 126 -7.68 5.87 22.11
C ARG A 126 -8.23 7.28 22.06
N TYR A 127 -9.28 7.46 21.27
CA TYR A 127 -9.95 8.74 21.05
C TYR A 127 -11.44 8.57 21.26
N GLU A 128 -12.09 9.67 21.65
CA GLU A 128 -13.54 9.78 21.70
C GLU A 128 -14.02 10.61 20.51
N ALA A 129 -15.13 10.21 19.92
CA ALA A 129 -15.74 10.93 18.82
C ALA A 129 -17.27 10.81 18.86
N TYR A 130 -17.93 11.66 18.12
CA TYR A 130 -19.37 11.58 17.91
C TYR A 130 -19.66 11.17 16.45
N TYR A 131 -20.69 10.36 16.27
CA TYR A 131 -21.21 10.06 14.94
C TYR A 131 -21.53 11.36 14.19
N GLY A 132 -21.09 11.45 12.92
CA GLY A 132 -21.26 12.63 12.08
C GLY A 132 -20.26 13.76 12.35
N ARG A 133 -19.30 13.58 13.25
CA ARG A 133 -18.24 14.55 13.56
C ARG A 133 -16.86 13.89 13.46
N GLY A 134 -15.85 14.71 13.34
CA GLY A 134 -14.45 14.27 13.41
C GLY A 134 -13.95 14.08 14.84
N ILE A 135 -12.65 13.85 14.94
CA ILE A 135 -11.91 13.87 16.21
C ILE A 135 -11.36 15.29 16.38
N ASP A 136 -11.55 15.88 17.57
CA ASP A 136 -11.13 17.26 17.85
C ASP A 136 -9.60 17.42 17.78
N ASP A 137 -8.86 16.43 18.30
CA ASP A 137 -7.40 16.43 18.29
C ASP A 137 -6.84 15.63 17.10
N ALA A 138 -5.82 16.18 16.43
CA ALA A 138 -5.07 15.40 15.45
C ALA A 138 -4.37 14.22 16.13
N ILE A 139 -4.33 13.08 15.45
CA ILE A 139 -3.60 11.90 15.88
C ILE A 139 -2.14 12.08 15.49
N ASP A 140 -1.26 12.27 16.46
CA ASP A 140 0.19 12.36 16.26
C ASP A 140 0.79 10.95 16.18
N ILE A 141 1.45 10.64 15.08
CA ILE A 141 2.11 9.36 14.84
C ILE A 141 3.61 9.61 14.62
N GLN A 142 4.43 8.74 15.22
CA GLN A 142 5.87 8.73 15.04
C GLN A 142 6.33 7.35 14.56
N VAL A 143 7.27 7.36 13.64
CA VAL A 143 7.91 6.16 13.07
C VAL A 143 9.39 6.19 13.44
N VAL A 144 9.87 5.13 14.06
CA VAL A 144 11.28 4.99 14.47
C VAL A 144 11.84 3.63 14.07
N ASP A 145 13.14 3.58 13.85
CA ASP A 145 13.87 2.34 13.68
C ASP A 145 14.20 1.75 15.08
N ARG A 146 13.70 0.55 15.36
CA ARG A 146 13.91 -0.14 16.65
C ARG A 146 15.37 -0.45 16.94
N ARG A 147 16.21 -0.58 15.89
CA ARG A 147 17.63 -0.97 16.03
C ARG A 147 18.46 0.12 16.73
N ASN A 148 18.10 1.39 16.46
CA ASN A 148 18.88 2.54 16.90
C ASN A 148 18.03 3.67 17.50
N SER A 149 16.71 3.50 17.54
CA SER A 149 15.72 4.50 18.00
C SER A 149 15.73 5.80 17.20
N GLN A 150 16.31 5.80 16.01
CA GLN A 150 16.33 6.96 15.13
C GLN A 150 14.99 7.15 14.42
N PRO A 151 14.57 8.39 14.16
CA PRO A 151 13.37 8.65 13.39
C PRO A 151 13.51 8.14 11.95
N VAL A 152 12.47 7.51 11.42
CA VAL A 152 12.39 7.10 10.01
C VAL A 152 11.70 8.20 9.23
N SER A 153 12.47 8.95 8.46
CA SER A 153 11.98 10.06 7.64
C SER A 153 11.63 9.64 6.22
N ALA A 154 10.81 10.45 5.55
CA ALA A 154 10.43 10.30 4.14
C ALA A 154 9.80 8.95 3.78
N ILE A 155 9.23 8.24 4.76
CA ILE A 155 8.46 7.02 4.50
C ILE A 155 6.99 7.38 4.28
N ASP A 156 6.42 6.88 3.18
CA ASP A 156 5.00 7.01 2.91
C ASP A 156 4.19 6.08 3.79
N MET A 157 3.04 6.56 4.26
CA MET A 157 2.17 5.85 5.17
C MET A 157 0.78 5.66 4.57
N GLU A 158 0.20 4.49 4.77
CA GLU A 158 -1.22 4.22 4.54
C GLU A 158 -1.98 4.37 5.87
N VAL A 159 -3.03 5.19 5.87
CA VAL A 159 -3.95 5.33 6.99
C VAL A 159 -5.35 5.01 6.50
N ARG A 160 -6.04 4.09 7.17
CA ARG A 160 -7.37 3.67 6.78
C ARG A 160 -8.20 3.20 7.97
N PHE A 161 -9.50 3.21 7.82
CA PHE A 161 -10.37 2.49 8.73
C PHE A 161 -10.24 0.98 8.50
N GLU A 162 -9.80 0.24 9.53
CA GLU A 162 -9.79 -1.22 9.53
C GLU A 162 -11.16 -1.76 9.93
N ARG A 163 -11.82 -1.03 10.84
CA ARG A 163 -13.17 -1.28 11.28
C ARG A 163 -13.89 0.05 11.47
N GLY A 164 -15.12 0.15 10.94
CA GLY A 164 -15.87 1.38 10.89
C GLY A 164 -15.75 2.09 9.56
N ASP A 165 -16.07 3.36 9.53
CA ASP A 165 -16.02 4.22 8.34
C ASP A 165 -15.97 5.69 8.73
N GLY A 166 -15.27 6.49 7.92
CA GLY A 166 -15.11 7.91 8.15
C GLY A 166 -14.21 8.57 7.09
N GLU A 167 -13.97 9.85 7.28
CA GLU A 167 -13.21 10.67 6.36
C GLU A 167 -11.96 11.25 7.03
N PHE A 168 -10.88 11.29 6.28
CA PHE A 168 -9.63 11.94 6.65
C PHE A 168 -9.47 13.25 5.88
N LEU A 169 -8.80 14.22 6.48
CA LEU A 169 -8.46 15.49 5.82
C LEU A 169 -7.51 15.29 4.63
N SER A 170 -6.68 14.24 4.66
CA SER A 170 -5.73 13.90 3.61
C SER A 170 -5.78 12.41 3.33
N ASP A 171 -5.50 12.03 2.09
CA ASP A 171 -5.27 10.65 1.64
C ASP A 171 -3.77 10.32 1.50
N GLN A 172 -2.90 11.31 1.72
CA GLN A 172 -1.46 11.18 1.60
C GLN A 172 -0.76 11.54 2.91
N TYR A 173 0.04 10.62 3.40
CA TYR A 173 0.82 10.79 4.61
C TYR A 173 2.27 10.38 4.35
N GLN A 174 3.19 11.21 4.82
CA GLN A 174 4.62 10.94 4.77
C GLN A 174 5.26 11.42 6.07
N THR A 175 6.23 10.69 6.58
CA THR A 175 6.96 11.10 7.77
C THR A 175 7.92 12.27 7.47
N ASP A 176 7.95 13.24 8.37
CA ASP A 176 8.88 14.36 8.34
C ASP A 176 10.30 13.92 8.79
N LYS A 177 11.22 14.88 8.88
CA LYS A 177 12.60 14.65 9.33
C LYS A 177 12.72 14.09 10.76
N ASN A 178 11.67 14.21 11.56
CA ASN A 178 11.59 13.68 12.92
C ASN A 178 10.81 12.34 12.96
N GLY A 179 10.52 11.76 11.80
CA GLY A 179 9.73 10.55 11.67
C GLY A 179 8.25 10.75 12.03
N ARG A 180 7.70 11.97 11.95
CA ARG A 180 6.34 12.29 12.43
C ARG A 180 5.41 12.68 11.30
N PHE A 181 4.12 12.38 11.49
CA PHE A 181 3.01 12.89 10.70
C PHE A 181 1.75 12.98 11.55
N LYS A 182 0.75 13.74 11.07
CA LYS A 182 -0.53 13.94 11.75
C LYS A 182 -1.67 13.41 10.90
N VAL A 183 -2.62 12.75 11.56
CA VAL A 183 -3.86 12.27 10.94
C VAL A 183 -5.03 13.05 11.54
N ASN A 184 -5.78 13.74 10.68
CA ASN A 184 -7.00 14.43 11.07
C ASN A 184 -8.19 13.62 10.53
N VAL A 185 -9.04 13.15 11.44
CA VAL A 185 -10.32 12.52 11.10
C VAL A 185 -11.38 13.60 11.09
N THR A 186 -11.94 13.89 9.92
CA THR A 186 -12.88 14.99 9.74
C THR A 186 -14.33 14.58 9.98
N GLN A 187 -14.64 13.28 9.79
CA GLN A 187 -15.98 12.77 9.99
C GLN A 187 -15.98 11.28 10.31
N ILE A 188 -16.87 10.85 11.19
CA ILE A 188 -17.17 9.46 11.50
C ILE A 188 -18.52 9.11 10.84
N ASN A 189 -18.50 8.17 9.89
CA ASN A 189 -19.66 7.79 9.09
C ASN A 189 -20.33 6.49 9.55
N SER A 190 -19.71 5.76 10.47
CA SER A 190 -20.26 4.53 11.04
C SER A 190 -20.78 4.75 12.47
N LYS A 191 -21.90 4.10 12.82
CA LYS A 191 -22.48 4.10 14.17
C LYS A 191 -21.91 3.01 15.09
N GLN A 192 -20.90 2.26 14.64
CA GLN A 192 -20.27 1.28 15.48
C GLN A 192 -19.65 1.96 16.71
N GLU A 193 -19.97 1.48 17.91
CA GLU A 193 -19.47 2.04 19.17
C GLU A 193 -17.95 2.09 19.25
N GLN A 194 -17.28 1.13 18.61
CA GLN A 194 -15.82 1.11 18.55
C GLN A 194 -15.36 0.93 17.10
N GLN A 195 -14.56 1.88 16.65
CA GLN A 195 -13.93 1.86 15.34
C GLN A 195 -12.42 1.76 15.47
N VAL A 196 -11.74 1.31 14.45
CA VAL A 196 -10.29 1.13 14.45
C VAL A 196 -9.71 1.75 13.20
N ILE A 197 -8.79 2.69 13.38
CA ILE A 197 -7.90 3.19 12.34
C ILE A 197 -6.61 2.41 12.41
N LYS A 198 -6.07 2.04 11.24
CA LYS A 198 -4.76 1.42 11.12
C LYS A 198 -3.83 2.29 10.30
N ALA A 199 -2.65 2.57 10.85
CA ALA A 199 -1.55 3.23 10.16
C ALA A 199 -0.43 2.21 9.90
N SER A 200 0.02 2.11 8.65
CA SER A 200 1.09 1.20 8.23
C SER A 200 1.97 1.83 7.15
N ALA A 201 3.17 1.32 6.94
CA ALA A 201 4.03 1.78 5.86
C ALA A 201 3.38 1.49 4.50
N ASN A 202 3.49 2.44 3.56
CA ASN A 202 2.99 2.28 2.19
C ASN A 202 4.14 1.89 1.26
N LEU A 203 4.39 0.60 1.13
CA LEU A 203 5.51 0.07 0.33
C LEU A 203 5.33 0.27 -1.17
N ILE A 204 4.12 0.49 -1.64
CA ILE A 204 3.82 0.66 -3.07
C ILE A 204 4.40 1.96 -3.61
N LYS A 205 4.43 3.00 -2.78
CA LYS A 205 4.98 4.30 -3.17
C LYS A 205 6.50 4.32 -3.33
N PHE A 206 7.20 3.32 -2.84
CA PHE A 206 8.62 3.16 -3.14
C PHE A 206 8.86 2.89 -4.64
N LYS A 207 7.81 2.50 -5.38
CA LYS A 207 7.87 2.39 -6.83
C LYS A 207 6.58 2.83 -7.50
N ALA A 208 6.69 3.86 -8.35
CA ALA A 208 5.56 4.47 -9.05
C ALA A 208 4.89 3.57 -10.12
N GLU A 209 5.55 2.48 -10.51
CA GLU A 209 5.13 1.59 -11.60
C GLU A 209 4.42 0.32 -11.15
N ILE A 210 4.25 0.11 -9.84
CA ILE A 210 3.49 -1.05 -9.34
C ILE A 210 2.01 -0.84 -9.66
N ASP A 211 1.44 -1.77 -10.39
CA ASP A 211 0.01 -1.78 -10.72
C ASP A 211 -0.85 -1.85 -9.45
N LYS A 212 -1.65 -0.81 -9.25
CA LYS A 212 -2.56 -0.71 -8.09
C LYS A 212 -3.63 -1.79 -8.18
N GLY A 213 -3.68 -2.66 -7.18
CA GLY A 213 -4.61 -3.78 -7.11
C GLY A 213 -4.07 -5.07 -7.73
N GLY A 214 -2.92 -5.04 -8.39
CA GLY A 214 -2.24 -6.22 -8.92
C GLY A 214 -1.68 -7.14 -7.84
N TYR A 215 -1.12 -8.26 -8.26
CA TYR A 215 -0.59 -9.31 -7.37
C TYR A 215 0.51 -8.78 -6.44
N LEU A 216 1.44 -7.99 -6.98
CA LEU A 216 2.56 -7.41 -6.22
C LEU A 216 2.08 -6.40 -5.17
N ASP A 217 1.13 -5.54 -5.55
CA ASP A 217 0.46 -4.59 -4.66
C ASP A 217 -0.16 -5.31 -3.45
N ASN A 218 -0.88 -6.40 -3.70
CA ASN A 218 -1.53 -7.18 -2.66
C ASN A 218 -0.53 -7.84 -1.71
N ILE A 219 0.59 -8.36 -2.21
CA ILE A 219 1.66 -8.92 -1.38
C ILE A 219 2.25 -7.83 -0.49
N LEU A 220 2.65 -6.68 -1.07
CA LEU A 220 3.29 -5.60 -0.33
C LEU A 220 2.35 -5.01 0.74
N LYS A 221 1.07 -4.80 0.40
CA LYS A 221 0.04 -4.39 1.37
C LYS A 221 -0.13 -5.41 2.49
N GLY A 222 -0.16 -6.70 2.17
CA GLY A 222 -0.29 -7.77 3.17
C GLY A 222 0.88 -7.77 4.16
N ILE A 223 2.10 -7.64 3.67
CA ILE A 223 3.31 -7.57 4.51
C ILE A 223 3.31 -6.30 5.37
N ALA A 224 3.00 -5.14 4.79
CA ALA A 224 3.02 -3.86 5.48
C ALA A 224 1.97 -3.77 6.59
N ARG A 225 0.75 -4.26 6.32
CA ARG A 225 -0.37 -4.23 7.27
C ARG A 225 -0.13 -5.07 8.51
N ALA A 226 0.69 -6.10 8.44
CA ALA A 226 1.03 -6.91 9.60
C ALA A 226 1.77 -6.11 10.70
N ASN A 227 2.42 -4.99 10.34
CA ASN A 227 3.21 -4.15 11.24
C ASN A 227 2.57 -2.78 11.54
N GLY A 228 1.25 -2.62 11.32
CA GLY A 228 0.56 -1.35 11.52
C GLY A 228 0.28 -1.02 12.99
N LEU A 229 0.17 0.28 13.30
CA LEU A 229 -0.37 0.79 14.55
C LEU A 229 -1.90 0.83 14.47
N GLU A 230 -2.57 0.30 15.49
CA GLU A 230 -4.02 0.39 15.64
C GLU A 230 -4.38 1.51 16.62
N ILE A 231 -5.34 2.34 16.22
CA ILE A 231 -5.87 3.45 16.99
C ILE A 231 -7.37 3.23 17.13
N VAL A 232 -7.84 3.18 18.36
CA VAL A 232 -9.24 2.90 18.71
C VAL A 232 -10.00 4.22 18.85
N ILE A 233 -11.14 4.31 18.23
CA ILE A 233 -12.08 5.43 18.37
C ILE A 233 -13.35 4.89 19.01
N ASN A 234 -13.70 5.41 20.19
CA ASN A 234 -14.98 5.16 20.82
C ASN A 234 -15.98 6.19 20.30
N VAL A 235 -17.06 5.71 19.72
CA VAL A 235 -18.07 6.56 19.08
C VAL A 235 -19.33 6.60 19.90
N SER A 236 -19.81 7.81 20.20
CA SER A 236 -21.05 8.06 20.88
C SER A 236 -22.05 8.77 19.93
N GLU A 237 -23.34 8.59 20.17
CA GLU A 237 -24.34 9.41 19.52
C GLU A 237 -24.30 10.84 20.08
N TYR A 238 -24.18 11.81 19.19
CA TYR A 238 -24.26 13.21 19.60
C TYR A 238 -25.69 13.54 20.08
N ARG A 239 -25.87 13.64 21.38
CA ARG A 239 -27.10 14.19 21.94
C ARG A 239 -26.95 15.70 22.02
N LYS A 240 -27.75 16.43 21.25
CA LYS A 240 -27.97 17.86 21.52
C LYS A 240 -28.65 17.94 22.87
N ASP A 241 -27.93 18.35 23.90
CA ASP A 241 -28.56 18.71 25.16
C ASP A 241 -29.54 19.84 24.85
N LYS A 242 -30.82 19.60 25.09
CA LYS A 242 -31.84 20.65 25.02
C LYS A 242 -31.61 21.52 26.24
N VAL A 243 -30.92 22.64 26.06
CA VAL A 243 -30.84 23.67 27.10
C VAL A 243 -32.23 24.32 27.16
N ALA A 244 -32.99 23.99 28.18
CA ALA A 244 -34.20 24.72 28.50
C ALA A 244 -33.77 26.04 29.16
N VAL A 245 -33.88 27.14 28.40
CA VAL A 245 -33.72 28.48 28.97
C VAL A 245 -35.06 28.84 29.62
N LEU A 246 -35.10 28.80 30.96
CA LEU A 246 -36.21 29.34 31.72
C LEU A 246 -36.07 30.86 31.77
N VAL A 247 -36.86 31.57 30.98
CA VAL A 247 -36.99 33.03 31.09
C VAL A 247 -37.94 33.31 32.21
N VAL A 248 -37.42 33.71 33.40
CA VAL A 248 -38.22 34.23 34.48
C VAL A 248 -38.46 35.70 34.19
N GLY A 249 -39.65 36.05 33.72
CA GLY A 249 -40.08 37.44 33.61
C GLY A 249 -40.54 37.91 34.96
N ASP A 250 -39.93 38.96 35.48
CA ASP A 250 -40.51 39.72 36.61
C ASP A 250 -41.77 40.41 36.10
N GLY A 251 -42.89 39.88 36.52
CA GLY A 251 -44.19 40.54 36.31
C GLY A 251 -44.23 41.87 37.06
N LEU A 252 -44.53 42.95 36.30
CA LEU A 252 -44.92 44.23 36.84
C LEU A 252 -46.35 44.15 37.36
#